data_60a7e55972a00c169c910cacdd96150d
#
_entry.id   60a7e55972a00c169c910cacdd96150d
#
_cell.length_a   1.000
_cell.length_b   1.000
_cell.length_c   1.000
_cell.angle_alpha   90.00
_cell.angle_beta   90.00
_cell.angle_gamma   90.00
#
_symmetry.space_group_name_H-M   'P 1'
#
loop_
_entity.id
_entity.type
_entity.pdbx_description
1 polymer ?
#
loop_
_entity_poly.entity_id
_entity_poly.type
_entity_poly.pdbx_seq_one_letter_code
_entity_poly.pdbx_strand_id
1 'polypeptide(L)'
;MSADMLVPNAVSAEFFHTDAGTAFVDLLINGNRETWSIRSKRFRTWLRRRHYEITRTAASAAAINSALDLFEAQAQFEGPERAVHVRIAEHAGHIYLDLADECWRAVEIGPDGWRVIGSPPVRFRRAAGMLPLPMPQAGGSIEELASFLNLRSRNDFVLVVVWLLATLRAGGPYPVLAISGEQGSAKTVLSKLLKALVDPNVAPVRSLAREERDLVIAANNSHVLAFDNLSGLSHGLSDAFCRLATGASFGLRQLYTDADEVLFQAARPILLNGIGDVIGRSDLVDRALFLALPPIADRRRRVERQLWREFEVARPRILGSLLDDAAHSLRNVAGIHLEELPRMADFALWATACETAFWPAGTFTRAYQANRRAAIEDLIDADPVAAWVRQIMANRGTWTGSASDLLRAGAALAGAGLPSGAAAWPKSPRELAGRLRRAQTFLRVLGIHIAFGREGRAGTRVIRIRTMPENTVSTVSIVRDNDHDHRSSQPPRGPLGAARDDSHRPGSTAADDADGADAKAALEYR
;
A
#
# COMPACT_ATOMS: atom_id res chain seq x y z
N MET A 1 -13.53 13.20 44.47
CA MET A 1 -12.17 12.63 44.45
C MET A 1 -11.56 13.07 43.13
N SER A 2 -10.45 13.84 43.19
CA SER A 2 -9.84 14.47 42.01
C SER A 2 -9.25 13.39 41.08
N ALA A 3 -9.37 13.56 39.75
CA ALA A 3 -8.75 12.70 38.75
C ALA A 3 -7.23 12.57 38.94
N ASP A 4 -6.60 13.60 39.52
CA ASP A 4 -5.17 13.64 39.87
C ASP A 4 -4.73 12.54 40.84
N MET A 5 -5.64 11.98 41.64
CA MET A 5 -5.35 10.83 42.50
C MET A 5 -5.31 9.50 41.78
N LEU A 6 -5.80 9.42 40.53
CA LEU A 6 -5.84 8.19 39.74
C LEU A 6 -4.57 7.95 38.92
N VAL A 7 -3.78 8.99 38.67
CA VAL A 7 -2.45 8.90 38.05
C VAL A 7 -1.43 9.45 39.03
N PRO A 8 -0.89 8.62 39.94
CA PRO A 8 0.09 9.12 40.90
C PRO A 8 1.37 9.57 40.18
N ASN A 9 2.04 10.58 40.75
CA ASN A 9 3.34 11.12 40.33
C ASN A 9 4.48 10.08 40.19
N ALA A 10 4.23 8.82 40.55
CA ALA A 10 5.19 7.72 40.43
C ALA A 10 5.15 6.95 39.11
N VAL A 11 4.12 7.19 38.25
CA VAL A 11 4.04 6.59 36.92
C VAL A 11 4.22 7.71 35.91
N SER A 12 5.32 7.69 35.17
CA SER A 12 5.55 8.62 34.07
C SER A 12 4.49 8.36 32.99
N ALA A 13 3.44 9.17 32.95
CA ALA A 13 2.39 9.15 31.96
C ALA A 13 2.53 10.39 31.07
N GLU A 14 2.64 10.20 29.76
CA GLU A 14 2.58 11.27 28.78
C GLU A 14 1.24 11.19 28.05
N PHE A 15 0.38 12.19 28.22
CA PHE A 15 -0.87 12.32 27.48
C PHE A 15 -0.59 13.07 26.18
N PHE A 16 -1.16 12.59 25.07
CA PHE A 16 -0.94 13.17 23.74
C PHE A 16 -2.10 12.84 22.81
N HIS A 17 -2.17 13.48 21.66
CA HIS A 17 -3.17 13.21 20.64
C HIS A 17 -2.53 12.99 19.26
N THR A 18 -3.27 12.35 18.36
CA THR A 18 -2.91 12.27 16.95
C THR A 18 -3.42 13.50 16.19
N ASP A 19 -2.97 13.70 14.96
CA ASP A 19 -3.49 14.69 14.01
C ASP A 19 -5.02 14.65 13.83
N ALA A 20 -5.61 13.45 13.92
CA ALA A 20 -7.05 13.23 13.91
C ALA A 20 -7.74 13.50 15.26
N GLY A 21 -7.05 14.07 16.26
CA GLY A 21 -7.59 14.37 17.58
C GLY A 21 -7.85 13.17 18.49
N THR A 22 -7.42 11.97 18.11
CA THR A 22 -7.58 10.79 18.97
C THR A 22 -6.60 10.83 20.13
N ALA A 23 -7.13 10.77 21.36
CA ALA A 23 -6.34 10.87 22.57
C ALA A 23 -5.70 9.54 23.00
N PHE A 24 -4.42 9.60 23.35
CA PHE A 24 -3.58 8.49 23.78
C PHE A 24 -2.82 8.83 25.05
N VAL A 25 -2.29 7.78 25.67
CA VAL A 25 -1.36 7.88 26.80
C VAL A 25 -0.21 6.89 26.61
N ASP A 26 1.01 7.35 26.85
CA ASP A 26 2.18 6.51 27.06
C ASP A 26 2.32 6.24 28.57
N LEU A 27 2.39 4.98 28.94
CA LEU A 27 2.57 4.50 30.29
C LEU A 27 3.87 3.71 30.41
N LEU A 28 4.62 3.94 31.47
CA LEU A 28 5.76 3.08 31.80
C LEU A 28 5.26 1.91 32.65
N ILE A 29 5.14 0.72 32.04
CA ILE A 29 4.67 -0.50 32.71
C ILE A 29 5.79 -1.53 32.65
N ASN A 30 6.23 -2.02 33.82
CA ASN A 30 7.33 -2.99 33.93
C ASN A 30 8.61 -2.57 33.17
N GLY A 31 8.90 -1.25 33.14
CA GLY A 31 10.05 -0.71 32.43
C GLY A 31 9.84 -0.49 30.92
N ASN A 32 8.70 -0.86 30.37
CA ASN A 32 8.38 -0.71 28.96
C ASN A 32 7.40 0.45 28.73
N ARG A 33 7.62 1.25 27.68
CA ARG A 33 6.66 2.25 27.25
C ARG A 33 5.52 1.58 26.49
N GLU A 34 4.32 1.65 27.02
CA GLU A 34 3.10 1.13 26.40
C GLU A 34 2.18 2.28 25.97
N THR A 35 1.81 2.31 24.70
CA THR A 35 0.91 3.34 24.12
C THR A 35 -0.51 2.82 24.06
N TRP A 36 -1.44 3.46 24.78
CA TRP A 36 -2.84 3.06 24.84
C TRP A 36 -3.77 4.21 24.48
N SER A 37 -4.85 3.94 23.73
CA SER A 37 -5.93 4.91 23.58
C SER A 37 -6.65 5.09 24.92
N ILE A 38 -6.94 6.34 25.30
CA ILE A 38 -7.59 6.71 26.55
C ILE A 38 -8.98 6.07 26.67
N ARG A 39 -9.73 5.94 25.57
CA ARG A 39 -11.05 5.28 25.55
C ARG A 39 -10.98 3.75 25.46
N SER A 40 -9.79 3.16 25.45
CA SER A 40 -9.65 1.71 25.35
C SER A 40 -10.13 0.98 26.61
N LYS A 41 -10.65 -0.27 26.42
CA LYS A 41 -11.00 -1.15 27.54
C LYS A 41 -9.79 -1.42 28.44
N ARG A 42 -8.58 -1.52 27.84
CA ARG A 42 -7.32 -1.81 28.55
C ARG A 42 -6.97 -0.69 29.52
N PHE A 43 -7.00 0.57 29.07
CA PHE A 43 -6.72 1.73 29.91
C PHE A 43 -7.77 1.90 31.02
N ARG A 44 -9.07 1.74 30.69
CA ARG A 44 -10.16 1.75 31.68
C ARG A 44 -9.97 0.69 32.78
N THR A 45 -9.57 -0.53 32.41
CA THR A 45 -9.32 -1.61 33.37
C THR A 45 -8.11 -1.32 34.25
N TRP A 46 -7.05 -0.78 33.64
CA TRP A 46 -5.85 -0.35 34.35
C TRP A 46 -6.15 0.76 35.36
N LEU A 47 -6.94 1.78 35.01
CA LEU A 47 -7.38 2.83 35.93
C LEU A 47 -8.13 2.27 37.13
N ARG A 48 -9.05 1.33 36.91
CA ARG A 48 -9.81 0.66 38.00
C ARG A 48 -8.86 -0.08 38.95
N ARG A 49 -7.93 -0.83 38.41
CA ARG A 49 -6.92 -1.55 39.16
C ARG A 49 -6.07 -0.57 39.96
N ARG A 50 -5.62 0.50 39.36
CA ARG A 50 -4.79 1.53 40.03
C ARG A 50 -5.54 2.23 41.16
N HIS A 51 -6.79 2.57 40.92
CA HIS A 51 -7.66 3.12 42.00
C HIS A 51 -7.75 2.14 43.18
N TYR A 52 -8.00 0.87 42.94
CA TYR A 52 -8.08 -0.14 43.98
C TYR A 52 -6.75 -0.34 44.72
N GLU A 53 -5.64 -0.30 44.07
CA GLU A 53 -4.31 -0.41 44.67
C GLU A 53 -4.06 0.72 45.70
N ILE A 54 -4.54 1.94 45.39
CA ILE A 54 -4.37 3.14 46.23
C ILE A 54 -5.41 3.20 47.34
N THR A 55 -6.69 3.02 46.99
CA THR A 55 -7.81 3.31 47.93
C THR A 55 -8.39 2.08 48.60
N ARG A 56 -8.06 0.88 48.12
CA ARG A 56 -8.64 -0.41 48.54
C ARG A 56 -10.18 -0.49 48.33
N THR A 57 -10.72 0.42 47.50
CA THR A 57 -12.15 0.51 47.21
C THR A 57 -12.38 0.42 45.68
N ALA A 58 -13.59 0.01 45.28
CA ALA A 58 -13.95 -0.02 43.86
C ALA A 58 -14.32 1.40 43.40
N ALA A 59 -13.72 1.85 42.29
CA ALA A 59 -14.13 3.09 41.63
C ALA A 59 -15.52 2.98 41.01
N SER A 60 -16.38 3.98 41.22
CA SER A 60 -17.67 4.04 40.54
C SER A 60 -17.50 4.24 39.03
N ALA A 61 -18.50 3.80 38.24
CA ALA A 61 -18.48 4.02 36.80
C ALA A 61 -18.41 5.51 36.43
N ALA A 62 -19.10 6.36 37.18
CA ALA A 62 -19.09 7.82 36.99
C ALA A 62 -17.69 8.42 37.24
N ALA A 63 -17.01 8.03 38.33
CA ALA A 63 -15.65 8.50 38.61
C ALA A 63 -14.65 8.11 37.49
N ILE A 64 -14.73 6.87 36.99
CA ILE A 64 -13.87 6.44 35.89
C ILE A 64 -14.17 7.21 34.60
N ASN A 65 -15.45 7.45 34.28
CA ASN A 65 -15.80 8.22 33.07
C ASN A 65 -15.30 9.67 33.18
N SER A 66 -15.51 10.33 34.31
CA SER A 66 -15.01 11.70 34.54
C SER A 66 -13.48 11.78 34.42
N ALA A 67 -12.75 10.77 34.94
CA ALA A 67 -11.31 10.72 34.79
C ALA A 67 -10.88 10.53 33.33
N LEU A 68 -11.58 9.68 32.56
CA LEU A 68 -11.30 9.48 31.13
C LEU A 68 -11.58 10.77 30.33
N ASP A 69 -12.66 11.50 30.65
CA ASP A 69 -13.00 12.78 30.01
C ASP A 69 -11.92 13.84 30.27
N LEU A 70 -11.43 13.92 31.53
CA LEU A 70 -10.35 14.83 31.88
C LEU A 70 -9.04 14.48 31.17
N PHE A 71 -8.63 13.21 31.15
CA PHE A 71 -7.39 12.81 30.47
C PHE A 71 -7.46 13.00 28.95
N GLU A 72 -8.64 12.81 28.37
CA GLU A 72 -8.86 13.11 26.96
C GLU A 72 -8.72 14.61 26.67
N ALA A 73 -9.28 15.49 27.51
CA ALA A 73 -9.11 16.91 27.41
C ALA A 73 -7.64 17.34 27.59
N GLN A 74 -6.93 16.77 28.57
CA GLN A 74 -5.49 17.01 28.75
C GLN A 74 -4.69 16.58 27.52
N ALA A 75 -4.97 15.40 26.98
CA ALA A 75 -4.29 14.92 25.78
C ALA A 75 -4.50 15.84 24.57
N GLN A 76 -5.73 16.37 24.41
CA GLN A 76 -6.10 17.18 23.24
C GLN A 76 -5.65 18.64 23.35
N PHE A 77 -5.68 19.25 24.54
CA PHE A 77 -5.42 20.68 24.71
C PHE A 77 -4.05 21.00 25.30
N GLU A 78 -3.46 20.09 26.06
CA GLU A 78 -2.19 20.30 26.76
C GLU A 78 -1.09 19.36 26.23
N GLY A 79 -1.49 18.20 25.66
CA GLY A 79 -0.57 17.18 25.17
C GLY A 79 -0.01 17.52 23.78
N PRO A 80 1.20 17.01 23.45
CA PRO A 80 1.78 17.17 22.13
C PRO A 80 1.04 16.31 21.08
N GLU A 81 1.11 16.73 19.81
CA GLU A 81 0.71 15.90 18.68
C GLU A 81 1.76 14.83 18.37
N ARG A 82 1.32 13.58 18.23
CA ARG A 82 2.21 12.46 17.95
C ARG A 82 1.54 11.40 17.08
N ALA A 83 2.28 10.86 16.12
CA ALA A 83 1.81 9.76 15.29
C ALA A 83 1.77 8.43 16.07
N VAL A 84 0.71 7.63 15.83
CA VAL A 84 0.53 6.30 16.41
C VAL A 84 0.34 5.28 15.28
N HIS A 85 1.15 4.25 15.27
CA HIS A 85 1.22 3.27 14.19
C HIS A 85 0.67 1.91 14.62
N VAL A 86 0.36 1.08 13.63
CA VAL A 86 -0.03 -0.33 13.82
C VAL A 86 0.99 -1.19 13.08
N ARG A 87 1.79 -1.97 13.79
CA ARG A 87 2.79 -2.93 13.32
C ARG A 87 4.03 -2.29 12.66
N ILE A 88 3.87 -1.38 11.71
CA ILE A 88 4.96 -0.75 10.94
C ILE A 88 4.91 0.76 11.13
N ALA A 89 6.07 1.35 11.32
CA ALA A 89 6.28 2.79 11.36
C ALA A 89 7.54 3.18 10.60
N GLU A 90 7.66 4.45 10.27
CA GLU A 90 8.88 5.05 9.72
C GLU A 90 9.23 6.31 10.51
N HIS A 91 10.51 6.48 10.79
CA HIS A 91 11.01 7.67 11.44
C HIS A 91 12.48 7.88 11.07
N ALA A 92 12.83 9.11 10.67
CA ALA A 92 14.22 9.50 10.33
C ALA A 92 14.91 8.53 9.33
N GLY A 93 14.17 8.06 8.30
CA GLY A 93 14.71 7.16 7.27
C GLY A 93 14.89 5.70 7.71
N HIS A 94 14.42 5.34 8.90
CA HIS A 94 14.40 3.97 9.40
C HIS A 94 12.99 3.42 9.45
N ILE A 95 12.85 2.14 9.19
CA ILE A 95 11.60 1.39 9.35
C ILE A 95 11.62 0.71 10.73
N TYR A 96 10.48 0.72 11.40
CA TYR A 96 10.28 0.10 12.71
C TYR A 96 9.16 -0.94 12.60
N LEU A 97 9.47 -2.19 12.96
CA LEU A 97 8.52 -3.30 13.00
C LEU A 97 8.25 -3.67 14.47
N ASP A 98 7.01 -3.44 14.95
CA ASP A 98 6.60 -3.87 16.29
C ASP A 98 6.56 -5.40 16.38
N LEU A 99 7.36 -5.99 17.24
CA LEU A 99 7.32 -7.44 17.51
C LEU A 99 6.03 -7.86 18.24
N ALA A 100 5.31 -6.93 18.82
CA ALA A 100 4.13 -7.16 19.65
C ALA A 100 4.36 -8.15 20.79
N ASP A 101 5.59 -8.30 21.24
CA ASP A 101 5.97 -9.13 22.37
C ASP A 101 5.66 -8.47 23.72
N GLU A 102 5.82 -9.19 24.81
CA GLU A 102 5.54 -8.68 26.15
C GLU A 102 6.49 -7.57 26.59
N CYS A 103 7.69 -7.50 25.98
CA CYS A 103 8.70 -6.49 26.26
C CYS A 103 8.56 -5.22 25.39
N TRP A 104 7.52 -5.11 24.55
CA TRP A 104 7.30 -3.97 23.65
C TRP A 104 8.48 -3.63 22.74
N ARG A 105 9.23 -4.65 22.35
CA ARG A 105 10.38 -4.49 21.46
C ARG A 105 9.94 -4.27 20.03
N ALA A 106 10.76 -3.54 19.29
CA ALA A 106 10.64 -3.37 17.86
C ALA A 106 11.94 -3.72 17.15
N VAL A 107 11.85 -4.08 15.89
CA VAL A 107 13.01 -4.13 15.00
C VAL A 107 13.16 -2.78 14.35
N GLU A 108 14.32 -2.16 14.51
CA GLU A 108 14.75 -0.99 13.76
C GLU A 108 15.51 -1.46 12.53
N ILE A 109 15.12 -1.01 11.35
CA ILE A 109 15.70 -1.37 10.06
C ILE A 109 16.22 -0.09 9.41
N GLY A 110 17.51 -0.01 9.20
CA GLY A 110 18.18 1.11 8.53
C GLY A 110 19.00 0.65 7.33
N PRO A 111 19.63 1.57 6.59
CA PRO A 111 20.48 1.22 5.47
C PRO A 111 21.66 0.28 5.84
N ASP A 112 22.14 0.34 7.08
CA ASP A 112 23.28 -0.44 7.55
C ASP A 112 22.91 -1.84 8.06
N GLY A 113 21.62 -2.16 8.17
CA GLY A 113 21.11 -3.42 8.68
C GLY A 113 19.93 -3.23 9.62
N TRP A 114 19.65 -4.24 10.43
CA TRP A 114 18.56 -4.20 11.40
C TRP A 114 19.03 -4.64 12.79
N ARG A 115 18.32 -4.17 13.82
CA ARG A 115 18.53 -4.56 15.22
C ARG A 115 17.23 -4.55 16.02
N VAL A 116 17.16 -5.31 17.08
CA VAL A 116 16.04 -5.31 18.02
C VAL A 116 16.29 -4.27 19.11
N ILE A 117 15.33 -3.39 19.34
CA ILE A 117 15.40 -2.31 20.32
C ILE A 117 14.22 -2.37 21.30
N GLY A 118 14.46 -1.99 22.57
CA GLY A 118 13.45 -1.99 23.63
C GLY A 118 12.65 -0.67 23.72
N SER A 119 13.19 0.41 23.14
CA SER A 119 12.57 1.75 23.25
C SER A 119 12.57 2.43 21.88
N PRO A 120 11.64 2.05 20.97
CA PRO A 120 11.56 2.68 19.66
C PRO A 120 11.17 4.16 19.78
N PRO A 121 11.67 5.04 18.88
CA PRO A 121 11.31 6.47 18.90
C PRO A 121 9.86 6.71 18.46
N VAL A 122 9.23 5.73 17.85
CA VAL A 122 7.85 5.72 17.37
C VAL A 122 6.90 5.08 18.40
N ARG A 123 5.60 5.31 18.23
CA ARG A 123 4.56 4.76 19.09
C ARG A 123 3.72 3.75 18.36
N PHE A 124 3.56 2.58 18.98
CA PHE A 124 2.75 1.50 18.44
C PHE A 124 1.49 1.26 19.28
N ARG A 125 0.36 1.21 18.60
CA ARG A 125 -0.90 0.76 19.18
C ARG A 125 -1.10 -0.72 18.85
N ARG A 126 -1.28 -1.55 19.87
CA ARG A 126 -1.56 -2.98 19.71
C ARG A 126 -3.05 -3.23 19.76
N ALA A 127 -3.62 -3.60 18.61
CA ALA A 127 -5.04 -3.92 18.48
C ALA A 127 -5.37 -5.30 19.08
N ALA A 128 -6.63 -5.48 19.45
CA ALA A 128 -7.10 -6.80 19.90
C ALA A 128 -6.90 -7.85 18.81
N GLY A 129 -6.34 -9.00 19.19
CA GLY A 129 -6.04 -10.09 18.27
C GLY A 129 -4.69 -10.01 17.58
N MET A 130 -3.92 -8.94 17.73
CA MET A 130 -2.52 -8.88 17.27
C MET A 130 -1.69 -9.93 18.03
N LEU A 131 -0.93 -10.74 17.28
CA LEU A 131 -0.04 -11.77 17.82
C LEU A 131 1.43 -11.33 17.69
N PRO A 132 2.32 -11.85 18.56
CA PRO A 132 3.73 -11.56 18.47
C PRO A 132 4.37 -12.17 17.21
N LEU A 133 5.35 -11.46 16.68
CA LEU A 133 6.30 -11.97 15.71
C LEU A 133 7.38 -12.77 16.45
N PRO A 134 7.97 -13.77 15.80
CA PRO A 134 9.14 -14.44 16.38
C PRO A 134 10.32 -13.47 16.44
N MET A 135 11.28 -13.74 17.33
CA MET A 135 12.56 -13.05 17.32
C MET A 135 13.27 -13.35 15.99
N PRO A 136 13.57 -12.35 15.14
CA PRO A 136 14.21 -12.60 13.86
C PRO A 136 15.63 -13.13 14.04
N GLN A 137 16.07 -13.99 13.12
CA GLN A 137 17.41 -14.59 13.11
C GLN A 137 18.14 -14.18 11.84
N ALA A 138 19.32 -13.62 11.97
CA ALA A 138 20.19 -13.28 10.85
C ALA A 138 20.73 -14.55 10.15
N GLY A 139 21.13 -14.40 8.88
CA GLY A 139 21.73 -15.48 8.09
C GLY A 139 20.73 -16.51 7.57
N GLY A 140 19.43 -16.22 7.60
CA GLY A 140 18.39 -17.00 6.95
C GLY A 140 18.39 -16.82 5.43
N SER A 141 17.54 -17.59 4.74
CA SER A 141 17.34 -17.47 3.31
C SER A 141 15.85 -17.35 2.98
N ILE A 142 15.51 -16.42 2.10
CA ILE A 142 14.15 -16.28 1.59
C ILE A 142 13.69 -17.53 0.83
N GLU A 143 14.62 -18.31 0.30
CA GLU A 143 14.33 -19.57 -0.41
C GLU A 143 13.68 -20.62 0.50
N GLU A 144 13.90 -20.55 1.81
CA GLU A 144 13.19 -21.41 2.76
C GLU A 144 11.68 -21.26 2.65
N LEU A 145 11.19 -20.04 2.35
CA LEU A 145 9.77 -19.77 2.15
C LEU A 145 9.16 -20.56 1.00
N ALA A 146 9.92 -20.79 -0.09
CA ALA A 146 9.43 -21.48 -1.28
C ALA A 146 8.89 -22.90 -0.97
N SER A 147 9.46 -23.58 0.05
CA SER A 147 9.04 -24.93 0.44
C SER A 147 7.64 -25.00 1.06
N PHE A 148 7.09 -23.87 1.49
CA PHE A 148 5.77 -23.76 2.11
C PHE A 148 4.69 -23.29 1.14
N LEU A 149 5.09 -22.84 -0.07
CA LEU A 149 4.19 -22.20 -1.02
C LEU A 149 3.87 -23.10 -2.21
N ASN A 150 2.60 -23.15 -2.62
CA ASN A 150 2.16 -23.86 -3.82
C ASN A 150 2.05 -22.87 -4.99
N LEU A 151 3.18 -22.47 -5.56
CA LEU A 151 3.25 -21.52 -6.66
C LEU A 151 3.49 -22.22 -8.00
N ARG A 152 3.03 -21.61 -9.10
CA ARG A 152 3.15 -22.13 -10.47
C ARG A 152 4.57 -21.97 -11.00
N SER A 153 5.21 -20.85 -10.69
CA SER A 153 6.46 -20.45 -11.33
C SER A 153 7.40 -19.71 -10.37
N ARG A 154 8.66 -19.59 -10.80
CA ARG A 154 9.64 -18.74 -10.10
C ARG A 154 9.24 -17.27 -10.13
N ASN A 155 8.60 -16.79 -11.21
CA ASN A 155 8.10 -15.43 -11.28
C ASN A 155 7.03 -15.14 -10.20
N ASP A 156 6.14 -16.11 -9.92
CA ASP A 156 5.16 -15.97 -8.85
C ASP A 156 5.84 -15.85 -7.48
N PHE A 157 6.92 -16.60 -7.25
CA PHE A 157 7.71 -16.50 -6.03
C PHE A 157 8.37 -15.12 -5.88
N VAL A 158 8.97 -14.59 -6.94
CA VAL A 158 9.52 -13.23 -6.97
C VAL A 158 8.45 -12.21 -6.58
N LEU A 159 7.25 -12.28 -7.17
CA LEU A 159 6.14 -11.38 -6.88
C LEU A 159 5.66 -11.48 -5.43
N VAL A 160 5.59 -12.69 -4.86
CA VAL A 160 5.24 -12.89 -3.44
C VAL A 160 6.28 -12.25 -2.52
N VAL A 161 7.57 -12.45 -2.78
CA VAL A 161 8.65 -11.91 -1.95
C VAL A 161 8.67 -10.39 -2.02
N VAL A 162 8.63 -9.79 -3.20
CA VAL A 162 8.60 -8.31 -3.31
C VAL A 162 7.34 -7.70 -2.73
N TRP A 163 6.21 -8.42 -2.76
CA TRP A 163 4.99 -8.00 -2.07
C TRP A 163 5.18 -8.01 -0.55
N LEU A 164 5.78 -9.06 0.02
CA LEU A 164 6.12 -9.12 1.45
C LEU A 164 7.04 -7.96 1.85
N LEU A 165 8.07 -7.69 1.06
CA LEU A 165 8.99 -6.58 1.30
C LEU A 165 8.31 -5.21 1.19
N ALA A 166 7.35 -5.05 0.27
CA ALA A 166 6.54 -3.85 0.21
C ALA A 166 5.70 -3.66 1.49
N THR A 167 5.22 -4.76 2.11
CA THR A 167 4.45 -4.68 3.36
C THR A 167 5.27 -4.20 4.56
N LEU A 168 6.60 -4.23 4.50
CA LEU A 168 7.48 -3.70 5.55
C LEU A 168 7.65 -2.17 5.46
N ARG A 169 7.22 -1.51 4.39
CA ARG A 169 7.19 -0.03 4.31
C ARG A 169 6.07 0.53 5.18
N ALA A 170 6.28 1.70 5.75
CA ALA A 170 5.25 2.38 6.54
C ALA A 170 4.16 3.04 5.69
N GLY A 171 4.52 3.48 4.48
CA GLY A 171 3.63 4.13 3.53
C GLY A 171 3.45 3.34 2.24
N GLY A 172 2.23 3.41 1.65
CA GLY A 172 1.93 2.86 0.33
C GLY A 172 2.58 3.66 -0.81
N PRO A 173 2.16 3.41 -2.04
CA PRO A 173 1.12 2.45 -2.42
C PRO A 173 1.56 0.99 -2.29
N TYR A 174 0.59 0.12 -1.95
CA TYR A 174 0.80 -1.34 -1.90
C TYR A 174 -0.02 -2.01 -2.99
N PRO A 175 0.58 -2.88 -3.83
CA PRO A 175 -0.23 -3.66 -4.75
C PRO A 175 -1.12 -4.64 -3.97
N VAL A 176 -2.36 -4.78 -4.43
CA VAL A 176 -3.25 -5.82 -3.92
C VAL A 176 -2.74 -7.17 -4.42
N LEU A 177 -2.52 -8.13 -3.52
CA LEU A 177 -2.18 -9.49 -3.91
C LEU A 177 -3.45 -10.31 -4.10
N ALA A 178 -3.80 -10.56 -5.36
CA ALA A 178 -4.97 -11.32 -5.75
C ALA A 178 -4.60 -12.78 -6.00
N ILE A 179 -5.18 -13.69 -5.23
CA ILE A 179 -4.89 -15.12 -5.26
C ILE A 179 -6.11 -15.86 -5.79
N SER A 180 -5.97 -16.51 -6.94
CA SER A 180 -6.98 -17.36 -7.55
C SER A 180 -6.52 -18.81 -7.62
N GLY A 181 -7.42 -19.72 -7.96
CA GLY A 181 -7.14 -21.15 -8.15
C GLY A 181 -8.32 -22.01 -7.75
N GLU A 182 -8.27 -23.27 -8.13
CA GLU A 182 -9.30 -24.26 -7.83
C GLU A 182 -9.45 -24.52 -6.33
N GLN A 183 -10.53 -25.16 -5.94
CA GLN A 183 -10.72 -25.63 -4.57
C GLN A 183 -9.59 -26.61 -4.22
N GLY A 184 -9.00 -26.48 -3.03
CA GLY A 184 -7.89 -27.33 -2.60
C GLY A 184 -6.50 -26.93 -3.10
N SER A 185 -6.33 -25.76 -3.76
CA SER A 185 -5.01 -25.25 -4.20
C SER A 185 -4.21 -24.53 -3.09
N ALA A 186 -4.66 -24.54 -1.83
CA ALA A 186 -4.05 -23.92 -0.65
C ALA A 186 -4.05 -22.37 -0.63
N LYS A 187 -5.00 -21.68 -1.28
CA LYS A 187 -5.12 -20.22 -1.25
C LYS A 187 -5.16 -19.64 0.16
N THR A 188 -6.04 -20.18 0.99
CA THR A 188 -6.21 -19.74 2.40
C THR A 188 -4.94 -19.97 3.22
N VAL A 189 -4.24 -21.09 2.99
CA VAL A 189 -2.97 -21.39 3.67
C VAL A 189 -1.90 -20.39 3.26
N LEU A 190 -1.76 -20.10 1.96
CA LEU A 190 -0.86 -19.06 1.46
C LEU A 190 -1.14 -17.72 2.13
N SER A 191 -2.38 -17.26 2.13
CA SER A 191 -2.77 -15.98 2.77
C SER A 191 -2.40 -15.94 4.25
N LYS A 192 -2.63 -17.03 4.99
CA LYS A 192 -2.27 -17.14 6.41
C LYS A 192 -0.76 -17.11 6.63
N LEU A 193 0.03 -17.82 5.80
CA LEU A 193 1.49 -17.86 5.90
C LEU A 193 2.11 -16.48 5.65
N LEU A 194 1.68 -15.79 4.59
CA LEU A 194 2.19 -14.45 4.26
C LEU A 194 1.85 -13.45 5.37
N LYS A 195 0.60 -13.47 5.86
CA LYS A 195 0.21 -12.59 6.97
C LYS A 195 0.96 -12.91 8.25
N ALA A 196 1.24 -14.18 8.52
CA ALA A 196 2.00 -14.60 9.70
C ALA A 196 3.43 -14.06 9.71
N LEU A 197 4.06 -13.85 8.55
CA LEU A 197 5.42 -13.30 8.46
C LEU A 197 5.52 -11.83 8.87
N VAL A 198 4.46 -11.04 8.65
CA VAL A 198 4.52 -9.58 8.85
C VAL A 198 3.55 -9.09 9.93
N ASP A 199 2.30 -9.57 9.90
CA ASP A 199 1.23 -9.09 10.79
C ASP A 199 0.34 -10.24 11.29
N PRO A 200 0.90 -11.17 12.12
CA PRO A 200 0.15 -12.29 12.68
C PRO A 200 -1.02 -11.82 13.54
N ASN A 201 -2.14 -12.52 13.44
CA ASN A 201 -3.37 -12.18 14.13
C ASN A 201 -4.17 -13.46 14.46
N VAL A 202 -4.96 -13.46 15.54
CA VAL A 202 -5.86 -14.57 15.92
C VAL A 202 -6.91 -14.86 14.84
N ALA A 203 -7.29 -13.84 14.04
CA ALA A 203 -8.11 -13.95 12.85
C ALA A 203 -7.28 -13.60 11.61
N PRO A 204 -6.43 -14.52 11.11
CA PRO A 204 -5.47 -14.23 10.05
C PRO A 204 -6.13 -13.89 8.72
N VAL A 205 -7.30 -14.47 8.43
CA VAL A 205 -8.14 -14.16 7.27
C VAL A 205 -9.55 -13.82 7.71
N ARG A 206 -10.23 -12.99 6.94
CA ARG A 206 -11.58 -12.50 7.23
C ARG A 206 -12.49 -12.72 6.03
N SER A 207 -13.79 -12.79 6.27
CA SER A 207 -14.78 -12.64 5.20
C SER A 207 -14.74 -11.23 4.64
N LEU A 208 -15.17 -11.06 3.39
CA LEU A 208 -15.27 -9.75 2.75
C LEU A 208 -16.15 -8.82 3.59
N ALA A 209 -15.67 -7.59 3.80
CA ALA A 209 -16.45 -6.52 4.39
C ALA A 209 -17.73 -6.26 3.55
N ARG A 210 -18.87 -6.04 4.20
CA ARG A 210 -20.11 -5.72 3.49
C ARG A 210 -20.18 -4.25 3.14
N GLU A 211 -19.64 -3.40 4.00
CA GLU A 211 -19.66 -1.96 3.90
C GLU A 211 -18.24 -1.39 4.02
N GLU A 212 -18.04 -0.20 3.47
CA GLU A 212 -16.77 0.52 3.55
C GLU A 212 -16.34 0.79 5.00
N ARG A 213 -17.29 1.04 5.90
CA ARG A 213 -17.05 1.22 7.32
C ARG A 213 -16.36 0.02 7.98
N ASP A 214 -16.80 -1.20 7.65
CA ASP A 214 -16.17 -2.41 8.18
C ASP A 214 -14.74 -2.56 7.69
N LEU A 215 -14.49 -2.15 6.44
CA LEU A 215 -13.15 -2.13 5.87
C LEU A 215 -12.23 -1.15 6.61
N VAL A 216 -12.72 0.06 6.91
CA VAL A 216 -11.95 1.06 7.69
C VAL A 216 -11.67 0.57 9.11
N ILE A 217 -12.65 -0.06 9.78
CA ILE A 217 -12.44 -0.67 11.11
C ILE A 217 -11.36 -1.75 11.04
N ALA A 218 -11.38 -2.60 10.01
CA ALA A 218 -10.37 -3.61 9.81
C ALA A 218 -8.98 -3.00 9.55
N ALA A 219 -8.89 -1.97 8.70
CA ALA A 219 -7.67 -1.23 8.37
C ALA A 219 -7.08 -0.48 9.57
N ASN A 220 -7.94 -0.03 10.47
CA ASN A 220 -7.51 0.60 11.71
C ASN A 220 -6.88 -0.40 12.70
N ASN A 221 -7.23 -1.68 12.64
CA ASN A 221 -6.81 -2.70 13.60
C ASN A 221 -5.80 -3.74 13.06
N SER A 222 -5.41 -3.66 11.80
CA SER A 222 -4.41 -4.54 11.19
C SER A 222 -3.59 -3.77 10.18
N HIS A 223 -2.31 -4.09 10.08
CA HIS A 223 -1.46 -3.57 9.02
C HIS A 223 -1.74 -4.28 7.70
N VAL A 224 -1.75 -5.61 7.69
CA VAL A 224 -2.09 -6.42 6.51
C VAL A 224 -3.54 -6.90 6.60
N LEU A 225 -4.33 -6.66 5.57
CA LEU A 225 -5.69 -7.14 5.45
C LEU A 225 -5.75 -8.36 4.51
N ALA A 226 -6.31 -9.46 4.99
CA ALA A 226 -6.48 -10.67 4.20
C ALA A 226 -7.95 -11.08 4.19
N PHE A 227 -8.55 -11.13 3.00
CA PHE A 227 -9.93 -11.54 2.78
C PHE A 227 -9.98 -12.86 2.03
N ASP A 228 -10.80 -13.79 2.51
CA ASP A 228 -10.87 -15.17 2.03
C ASP A 228 -12.24 -15.49 1.41
N ASN A 229 -12.22 -16.40 0.44
CA ASN A 229 -13.41 -16.96 -0.20
C ASN A 229 -14.29 -15.92 -0.90
N LEU A 230 -13.65 -15.05 -1.71
CA LEU A 230 -14.34 -14.06 -2.50
C LEU A 230 -14.99 -14.72 -3.73
N SER A 231 -16.26 -14.37 -3.98
CA SER A 231 -17.00 -14.73 -5.19
C SER A 231 -17.13 -13.58 -6.19
N GLY A 232 -16.51 -12.42 -5.87
CA GLY A 232 -16.53 -11.20 -6.66
C GLY A 232 -16.49 -9.95 -5.79
N LEU A 233 -16.26 -8.78 -6.39
CA LEU A 233 -16.23 -7.48 -5.73
C LEU A 233 -17.32 -6.57 -6.26
N SER A 234 -18.07 -5.93 -5.36
CA SER A 234 -18.96 -4.84 -5.73
C SER A 234 -18.15 -3.61 -6.20
N HIS A 235 -18.77 -2.72 -6.97
CA HIS A 235 -18.11 -1.50 -7.45
C HIS A 235 -17.56 -0.65 -6.30
N GLY A 236 -18.37 -0.42 -5.24
CA GLY A 236 -17.96 0.37 -4.08
C GLY A 236 -16.77 -0.23 -3.32
N LEU A 237 -16.77 -1.55 -3.10
CA LEU A 237 -15.64 -2.21 -2.43
C LEU A 237 -14.38 -2.22 -3.29
N SER A 238 -14.49 -2.39 -4.60
CA SER A 238 -13.34 -2.28 -5.50
C SER A 238 -12.69 -0.91 -5.43
N ASP A 239 -13.51 0.16 -5.42
CA ASP A 239 -13.03 1.54 -5.28
C ASP A 239 -12.43 1.78 -3.88
N ALA A 240 -13.05 1.23 -2.82
CA ALA A 240 -12.52 1.31 -1.46
C ALA A 240 -11.16 0.58 -1.31
N PHE A 241 -10.99 -0.59 -1.93
CA PHE A 241 -9.70 -1.28 -1.96
C PHE A 241 -8.63 -0.49 -2.74
N CYS A 242 -9.00 0.13 -3.86
CA CYS A 242 -8.08 1.01 -4.58
C CYS A 242 -7.61 2.17 -3.70
N ARG A 243 -8.53 2.84 -2.98
CA ARG A 243 -8.17 3.92 -2.05
C ARG A 243 -7.27 3.43 -0.93
N LEU A 244 -7.63 2.32 -0.30
CA LEU A 244 -6.87 1.76 0.82
C LEU A 244 -5.47 1.26 0.40
N ALA A 245 -5.34 0.72 -0.80
CA ALA A 245 -4.05 0.30 -1.33
C ALA A 245 -3.11 1.48 -1.65
N THR A 246 -3.66 2.66 -1.96
CA THR A 246 -2.90 3.85 -2.37
C THR A 246 -2.77 4.93 -1.31
N GLY A 247 -3.44 4.79 -0.15
CA GLY A 247 -3.36 5.76 0.94
C GLY A 247 -4.30 6.97 0.81
N ALA A 248 -5.37 6.85 0.02
CA ALA A 248 -6.38 7.89 -0.06
C ALA A 248 -7.26 7.91 1.20
N SER A 249 -7.79 9.09 1.51
CA SER A 249 -8.62 9.30 2.69
C SER A 249 -10.03 8.68 2.55
N PHE A 250 -10.58 8.24 3.67
CA PHE A 250 -11.96 7.81 3.84
C PHE A 250 -12.67 8.79 4.76
N GLY A 251 -13.79 9.34 4.32
CA GLY A 251 -14.70 10.10 5.15
C GLY A 251 -15.80 9.20 5.68
N LEU A 252 -15.90 9.06 6.98
CA LEU A 252 -16.97 8.31 7.63
C LEU A 252 -17.77 9.21 8.54
N ARG A 253 -19.10 9.19 8.40
CA ARG A 253 -19.97 9.91 9.32
C ARG A 253 -19.79 9.37 10.75
N GLN A 254 -19.54 10.27 11.70
CA GLN A 254 -19.50 9.92 13.10
C GLN A 254 -20.90 9.55 13.59
N LEU A 255 -21.03 8.44 14.33
CA LEU A 255 -22.32 8.07 14.91
C LEU A 255 -22.69 9.01 16.04
N TYR A 256 -23.96 9.41 16.09
CA TYR A 256 -24.55 10.29 17.11
C TYR A 256 -24.15 11.77 17.04
N THR A 257 -23.57 12.22 15.91
CA THR A 257 -23.35 13.65 15.62
C THR A 257 -23.93 13.98 14.24
N ASP A 258 -24.54 15.16 14.10
CA ASP A 258 -25.21 15.53 12.83
C ASP A 258 -24.25 16.11 11.78
N ALA A 259 -23.09 16.60 12.18
CA ALA A 259 -22.17 17.33 11.31
C ALA A 259 -20.72 16.80 11.31
N ASP A 260 -20.35 15.87 12.19
CA ASP A 260 -18.96 15.46 12.32
C ASP A 260 -18.61 14.28 11.42
N GLU A 261 -17.53 14.44 10.65
CA GLU A 261 -16.93 13.43 9.81
C GLU A 261 -15.61 12.95 10.43
N VAL A 262 -15.44 11.64 10.56
CA VAL A 262 -14.16 11.05 10.92
C VAL A 262 -13.38 10.78 9.65
N LEU A 263 -12.29 11.53 9.45
CA LEU A 263 -11.35 11.28 8.37
C LEU A 263 -10.37 10.17 8.78
N PHE A 264 -10.28 9.15 7.95
CA PHE A 264 -9.31 8.07 8.11
C PHE A 264 -8.41 8.02 6.89
N GLN A 265 -7.13 8.25 7.09
CA GLN A 265 -6.12 8.14 6.05
C GLN A 265 -5.15 7.02 6.41
N ALA A 266 -5.11 5.99 5.60
CA ALA A 266 -4.11 4.93 5.71
C ALA A 266 -3.93 4.19 4.40
N ALA A 267 -2.71 3.80 4.10
CA ALA A 267 -2.42 2.77 3.13
C ALA A 267 -2.26 1.43 3.84
N ARG A 268 -2.83 0.34 3.27
CA ARG A 268 -2.73 -1.01 3.83
C ARG A 268 -2.46 -2.04 2.75
N PRO A 269 -1.52 -2.96 2.97
CA PRO A 269 -1.35 -4.14 2.13
C PRO A 269 -2.60 -5.02 2.20
N ILE A 270 -3.07 -5.47 1.03
CA ILE A 270 -4.32 -6.21 0.90
C ILE A 270 -4.05 -7.54 0.19
N LEU A 271 -4.54 -8.63 0.78
CA LEU A 271 -4.62 -9.98 0.23
C LEU A 271 -6.09 -10.30 -0.07
N LEU A 272 -6.38 -10.67 -1.32
CA LEU A 272 -7.69 -11.13 -1.75
C LEU A 272 -7.56 -12.55 -2.28
N ASN A 273 -8.33 -13.50 -1.77
CA ASN A 273 -8.35 -14.83 -2.35
C ASN A 273 -9.78 -15.28 -2.68
N GLY A 274 -9.94 -16.02 -3.78
CA GLY A 274 -11.24 -16.49 -4.25
C GLY A 274 -11.15 -17.55 -5.32
N ILE A 275 -12.34 -18.00 -5.76
CA ILE A 275 -12.51 -18.90 -6.90
C ILE A 275 -12.87 -18.05 -8.11
N GLY A 276 -12.11 -18.18 -9.20
CA GLY A 276 -12.31 -17.39 -10.42
C GLY A 276 -11.72 -15.98 -10.34
N ASP A 277 -12.12 -15.09 -11.25
CA ASP A 277 -11.61 -13.73 -11.36
C ASP A 277 -12.16 -12.85 -10.23
N VAL A 278 -11.39 -12.77 -9.16
CA VAL A 278 -11.72 -11.93 -8.00
C VAL A 278 -11.74 -10.45 -8.39
N ILE A 279 -10.97 -10.05 -9.41
CA ILE A 279 -10.78 -8.68 -9.86
C ILE A 279 -11.20 -8.56 -11.32
N GLY A 280 -12.42 -8.09 -11.55
CA GLY A 280 -12.97 -7.84 -12.89
C GLY A 280 -12.91 -6.37 -13.35
N ARG A 281 -12.32 -5.45 -12.57
CA ARG A 281 -12.28 -4.02 -12.87
C ARG A 281 -10.88 -3.53 -13.19
N SER A 282 -10.81 -2.72 -14.24
CA SER A 282 -9.59 -2.10 -14.75
C SER A 282 -8.75 -1.37 -13.72
N ASP A 283 -9.39 -0.63 -12.85
CA ASP A 283 -8.71 0.21 -11.87
C ASP A 283 -7.96 -0.60 -10.81
N LEU A 284 -8.50 -1.74 -10.43
CA LEU A 284 -7.88 -2.62 -9.45
C LEU A 284 -6.81 -3.50 -10.11
N VAL A 285 -7.00 -3.86 -11.39
CA VAL A 285 -6.01 -4.64 -12.16
C VAL A 285 -4.69 -3.91 -12.28
N ASP A 286 -4.71 -2.63 -12.56
CA ASP A 286 -3.49 -1.80 -12.63
C ASP A 286 -2.79 -1.61 -11.27
N ARG A 287 -3.44 -2.06 -10.18
CA ARG A 287 -2.94 -1.96 -8.80
C ARG A 287 -2.79 -3.32 -8.11
N ALA A 288 -2.80 -4.41 -8.86
CA ALA A 288 -2.75 -5.75 -8.30
C ALA A 288 -1.62 -6.58 -8.88
N LEU A 289 -1.18 -7.56 -8.08
CA LEU A 289 -0.38 -8.71 -8.50
C LEU A 289 -1.29 -9.94 -8.48
N PHE A 290 -1.24 -10.74 -9.52
CA PHE A 290 -2.11 -11.89 -9.70
C PHE A 290 -1.34 -13.19 -9.51
N LEU A 291 -1.83 -14.06 -8.64
CA LEU A 291 -1.29 -15.39 -8.41
C LEU A 291 -2.36 -16.43 -8.69
N ALA A 292 -2.13 -17.27 -9.70
CA ALA A 292 -2.99 -18.41 -10.01
C ALA A 292 -2.35 -19.68 -9.45
N LEU A 293 -2.86 -20.21 -8.34
CA LEU A 293 -2.29 -21.39 -7.69
C LEU A 293 -2.68 -22.66 -8.44
N PRO A 294 -1.72 -23.56 -8.74
CA PRO A 294 -2.02 -24.83 -9.35
C PRO A 294 -2.75 -25.76 -8.38
N PRO A 295 -3.54 -26.74 -8.89
CA PRO A 295 -4.12 -27.76 -8.02
C PRO A 295 -3.03 -28.62 -7.38
N ILE A 296 -3.23 -28.99 -6.11
CA ILE A 296 -2.30 -29.89 -5.41
C ILE A 296 -2.72 -31.32 -5.65
N ALA A 297 -1.83 -32.09 -6.32
CA ALA A 297 -2.06 -33.52 -6.50
C ALA A 297 -2.14 -34.22 -5.11
N ASP A 298 -3.03 -35.21 -4.97
CA ASP A 298 -3.31 -35.88 -3.68
C ASP A 298 -2.05 -36.39 -2.99
N ARG A 299 -1.11 -36.95 -3.76
CA ARG A 299 0.19 -37.43 -3.25
C ARG A 299 1.12 -36.33 -2.71
N ARG A 300 0.86 -35.06 -3.02
CA ARG A 300 1.65 -33.89 -2.58
C ARG A 300 0.97 -33.14 -1.44
N ARG A 301 -0.25 -33.56 -1.04
CA ARG A 301 -0.95 -32.92 0.05
C ARG A 301 -0.20 -33.16 1.35
N ARG A 302 -0.05 -32.11 2.12
CA ARG A 302 0.60 -32.12 3.44
C ARG A 302 -0.46 -31.93 4.52
N VAL A 303 -0.23 -32.55 5.67
CA VAL A 303 -1.05 -32.29 6.87
C VAL A 303 -0.79 -30.87 7.34
N GLU A 304 -1.84 -30.03 7.41
CA GLU A 304 -1.74 -28.60 7.73
C GLU A 304 -0.98 -28.37 9.07
N ARG A 305 -1.26 -29.18 10.10
CA ARG A 305 -0.56 -29.09 11.39
C ARG A 305 0.94 -29.35 11.27
N GLN A 306 1.38 -30.21 10.37
CA GLN A 306 2.81 -30.47 10.13
C GLN A 306 3.44 -29.29 9.39
N LEU A 307 2.78 -28.77 8.36
CA LEU A 307 3.21 -27.59 7.61
C LEU A 307 3.45 -26.42 8.57
N TRP A 308 2.50 -26.14 9.47
CA TRP A 308 2.64 -25.06 10.45
C TRP A 308 3.78 -25.28 11.43
N ARG A 309 4.00 -26.50 11.91
CA ARG A 309 5.16 -26.78 12.79
C ARG A 309 6.48 -26.48 12.09
N GLU A 310 6.65 -26.95 10.86
CA GLU A 310 7.87 -26.71 10.08
C GLU A 310 8.06 -25.23 9.75
N PHE A 311 6.95 -24.54 9.42
CA PHE A 311 6.95 -23.11 9.15
C PHE A 311 7.35 -22.30 10.40
N GLU A 312 6.83 -22.60 11.58
CA GLU A 312 7.18 -21.88 12.81
C GLU A 312 8.68 -22.03 13.17
N VAL A 313 9.31 -23.16 12.82
CA VAL A 313 10.75 -23.36 12.98
C VAL A 313 11.57 -22.53 11.97
N ALA A 314 11.10 -22.39 10.73
CA ALA A 314 11.78 -21.64 9.69
C ALA A 314 11.51 -20.12 9.78
N ARG A 315 10.36 -19.73 10.34
CA ARG A 315 9.83 -18.37 10.35
C ARG A 315 10.79 -17.31 10.90
N PRO A 316 11.56 -17.53 12.00
CA PRO A 316 12.55 -16.55 12.47
C PRO A 316 13.64 -16.22 11.44
N ARG A 317 14.11 -17.25 10.69
CA ARG A 317 15.15 -17.09 9.66
C ARG A 317 14.59 -16.44 8.40
N ILE A 318 13.38 -16.83 7.97
CA ILE A 318 12.68 -16.19 6.85
C ILE A 318 12.44 -14.70 7.15
N LEU A 319 11.99 -14.38 8.37
CA LEU A 319 11.80 -13.00 8.80
C LEU A 319 13.15 -12.25 8.80
N GLY A 320 14.22 -12.84 9.34
CA GLY A 320 15.55 -12.23 9.31
C GLY A 320 16.01 -11.89 7.89
N SER A 321 15.84 -12.83 6.94
CA SER A 321 16.16 -12.59 5.52
C SER A 321 15.34 -11.45 4.91
N LEU A 322 14.04 -11.32 5.22
CA LEU A 322 13.21 -10.20 4.78
C LEU A 322 13.70 -8.86 5.35
N LEU A 323 14.19 -8.86 6.60
CA LEU A 323 14.73 -7.65 7.24
C LEU A 323 16.10 -7.26 6.64
N ASP A 324 16.95 -8.23 6.33
CA ASP A 324 18.22 -8.01 5.64
C ASP A 324 17.99 -7.35 4.28
N ASP A 325 16.99 -7.83 3.53
CA ASP A 325 16.63 -7.26 2.23
C ASP A 325 15.94 -5.90 2.34
N ALA A 326 15.10 -5.67 3.33
CA ALA A 326 14.55 -4.35 3.59
C ALA A 326 15.64 -3.32 3.87
N ALA A 327 16.69 -3.68 4.62
CA ALA A 327 17.87 -2.84 4.85
C ALA A 327 18.66 -2.59 3.55
N HIS A 328 18.87 -3.65 2.73
CA HIS A 328 19.47 -3.52 1.41
C HIS A 328 18.67 -2.55 0.52
N SER A 329 17.35 -2.64 0.54
CA SER A 329 16.46 -1.80 -0.23
C SER A 329 16.54 -0.33 0.19
N LEU A 330 16.54 -0.05 1.50
CA LEU A 330 16.71 1.32 2.03
C LEU A 330 18.02 1.95 1.55
N ARG A 331 19.09 1.16 1.45
CA ARG A 331 20.41 1.64 0.97
C ARG A 331 20.38 2.01 -0.52
N ASN A 332 19.64 1.25 -1.33
CA ASN A 332 19.74 1.30 -2.78
C ASN A 332 18.61 2.09 -3.46
N VAL A 333 17.45 2.27 -2.82
CA VAL A 333 16.24 2.81 -3.46
C VAL A 333 16.43 4.20 -4.04
N ALA A 334 17.26 5.05 -3.43
CA ALA A 334 17.56 6.40 -3.92
C ALA A 334 18.31 6.41 -5.26
N GLY A 335 19.07 5.35 -5.57
CA GLY A 335 19.81 5.20 -6.83
C GLY A 335 19.05 4.46 -7.93
N ILE A 336 17.79 4.05 -7.70
CA ILE A 336 17.00 3.33 -8.69
C ILE A 336 16.32 4.31 -9.65
N HIS A 337 16.57 4.12 -10.94
CA HIS A 337 15.89 4.84 -12.02
C HIS A 337 15.19 3.84 -12.94
N LEU A 338 13.91 4.07 -13.20
CA LEU A 338 13.11 3.31 -14.16
C LEU A 338 12.80 4.21 -15.34
N GLU A 339 13.08 3.75 -16.57
CA GLU A 339 12.77 4.52 -17.79
C GLU A 339 11.27 4.75 -17.96
N GLU A 340 10.44 3.76 -17.60
CA GLU A 340 9.00 3.85 -17.60
C GLU A 340 8.46 3.56 -16.19
N LEU A 341 7.72 4.50 -15.63
CA LEU A 341 7.09 4.35 -14.33
C LEU A 341 5.70 3.72 -14.47
N PRO A 342 5.46 2.54 -13.86
CA PRO A 342 4.13 1.98 -13.80
C PRO A 342 3.22 2.82 -12.90
N ARG A 343 1.91 2.54 -12.89
CA ARG A 343 0.94 3.25 -12.06
C ARG A 343 1.27 3.25 -10.56
N MET A 344 1.95 2.20 -10.08
CA MET A 344 2.45 2.08 -8.71
C MET A 344 3.98 2.29 -8.69
N ALA A 345 4.40 3.50 -9.07
CA ALA A 345 5.81 3.83 -9.25
C ALA A 345 6.66 3.56 -8.00
N ASP A 346 6.22 4.02 -6.81
CA ASP A 346 6.97 3.84 -5.56
C ASP A 346 7.13 2.36 -5.18
N PHE A 347 6.11 1.53 -5.47
CA PHE A 347 6.23 0.09 -5.31
C PHE A 347 7.27 -0.49 -6.28
N ALA A 348 7.25 -0.07 -7.54
CA ALA A 348 8.17 -0.59 -8.55
C ALA A 348 9.62 -0.20 -8.24
N LEU A 349 9.86 1.04 -7.81
CA LEU A 349 11.19 1.51 -7.37
C LEU A 349 11.69 0.68 -6.17
N TRP A 350 10.84 0.49 -5.15
CA TRP A 350 11.18 -0.32 -3.99
C TRP A 350 11.46 -1.78 -4.37
N ALA A 351 10.61 -2.41 -5.16
CA ALA A 351 10.77 -3.79 -5.60
C ALA A 351 12.03 -4.00 -6.45
N THR A 352 12.41 -3.01 -7.27
CA THR A 352 13.66 -3.03 -8.03
C THR A 352 14.88 -2.88 -7.10
N ALA A 353 14.78 -2.05 -6.07
CA ALA A 353 15.84 -1.95 -5.06
C ALA A 353 16.05 -3.25 -4.28
N CYS A 354 14.95 -3.98 -4.02
CA CYS A 354 14.95 -5.26 -3.33
C CYS A 354 15.61 -6.37 -4.15
N GLU A 355 15.39 -6.43 -5.47
CA GLU A 355 15.69 -7.63 -6.27
C GLU A 355 17.15 -8.06 -6.21
N THR A 356 18.08 -7.11 -6.11
CA THR A 356 19.53 -7.38 -6.16
C THR A 356 20.09 -8.04 -4.88
N ALA A 357 19.31 -8.12 -3.81
CA ALA A 357 19.68 -8.91 -2.63
C ALA A 357 19.56 -10.43 -2.89
N PHE A 358 18.62 -10.84 -3.75
CA PHE A 358 18.30 -12.25 -3.97
C PHE A 358 18.51 -12.71 -5.41
N TRP A 359 18.36 -11.80 -6.40
CA TRP A 359 18.31 -12.15 -7.81
C TRP A 359 19.09 -11.13 -8.67
N PRO A 360 19.43 -11.52 -9.92
CA PRO A 360 19.99 -10.59 -10.89
C PRO A 360 19.01 -9.44 -11.20
N ALA A 361 19.56 -8.26 -11.49
CA ALA A 361 18.80 -7.09 -11.88
C ALA A 361 17.85 -7.38 -13.06
N GLY A 362 16.66 -6.78 -13.03
CA GLY A 362 15.59 -6.98 -14.02
C GLY A 362 14.74 -8.22 -13.79
N THR A 363 15.00 -9.02 -12.75
CA THR A 363 14.19 -10.21 -12.43
C THR A 363 12.78 -9.83 -12.03
N PHE A 364 12.63 -8.83 -11.13
CA PHE A 364 11.32 -8.29 -10.75
C PHE A 364 10.59 -7.70 -11.96
N THR A 365 11.25 -6.85 -12.72
CA THR A 365 10.63 -6.16 -13.86
C THR A 365 10.04 -7.16 -14.86
N ARG A 366 10.79 -8.22 -15.21
CA ARG A 366 10.29 -9.29 -16.09
C ARG A 366 9.08 -10.01 -15.49
N ALA A 367 9.15 -10.38 -14.22
CA ALA A 367 8.04 -11.06 -13.53
C ALA A 367 6.79 -10.18 -13.45
N TYR A 368 6.96 -8.90 -13.12
CA TYR A 368 5.88 -7.92 -13.00
C TYR A 368 5.20 -7.64 -14.35
N GLN A 369 5.99 -7.42 -15.41
CA GLN A 369 5.46 -7.19 -16.76
C GLN A 369 4.71 -8.42 -17.29
N ALA A 370 5.28 -9.63 -17.10
CA ALA A 370 4.61 -10.87 -17.49
C ALA A 370 3.29 -11.07 -16.74
N ASN A 371 3.27 -10.80 -15.44
CA ASN A 371 2.07 -10.90 -14.59
C ASN A 371 0.98 -9.91 -15.04
N ARG A 372 1.36 -8.65 -15.25
CA ARG A 372 0.44 -7.61 -15.72
C ARG A 372 -0.13 -7.93 -17.10
N ARG A 373 0.73 -8.41 -18.01
CA ARG A 373 0.30 -8.80 -19.37
C ARG A 373 -0.72 -9.94 -19.32
N ALA A 374 -0.43 -11.01 -18.56
CA ALA A 374 -1.35 -12.14 -18.40
C ALA A 374 -2.72 -11.69 -17.83
N ALA A 375 -2.72 -10.85 -16.79
CA ALA A 375 -3.97 -10.32 -16.22
C ALA A 375 -4.78 -9.47 -17.21
N ILE A 376 -4.12 -8.71 -18.09
CA ILE A 376 -4.78 -7.93 -19.13
C ILE A 376 -5.33 -8.85 -20.23
N GLU A 377 -4.61 -9.90 -20.62
CA GLU A 377 -5.08 -10.90 -21.57
C GLU A 377 -6.34 -11.60 -21.06
N ASP A 378 -6.37 -12.02 -19.79
CA ASP A 378 -7.53 -12.62 -19.14
C ASP A 378 -8.75 -11.68 -19.13
N LEU A 379 -8.53 -10.37 -18.85
CA LEU A 379 -9.60 -9.37 -18.90
C LEU A 379 -10.16 -9.16 -20.31
N ILE A 380 -9.28 -9.16 -21.31
CA ILE A 380 -9.70 -9.03 -22.72
C ILE A 380 -10.50 -10.26 -23.13
N ASP A 381 -10.08 -11.45 -22.73
CA ASP A 381 -10.79 -12.69 -23.03
C ASP A 381 -12.16 -12.77 -22.34
N ALA A 382 -12.31 -12.18 -21.18
CA ALA A 382 -13.57 -12.09 -20.45
C ALA A 382 -14.56 -11.06 -21.05
N ASP A 383 -14.10 -10.04 -21.80
CA ASP A 383 -14.97 -9.07 -22.49
C ASP A 383 -15.10 -9.39 -23.98
N PRO A 384 -16.27 -9.85 -24.47
CA PRO A 384 -16.46 -10.28 -25.85
C PRO A 384 -16.20 -9.16 -26.88
N VAL A 385 -16.35 -7.89 -26.50
CA VAL A 385 -16.04 -6.76 -27.40
C VAL A 385 -14.53 -6.58 -27.52
N ALA A 386 -13.80 -6.67 -26.40
CA ALA A 386 -12.34 -6.55 -26.40
C ALA A 386 -11.68 -7.76 -27.09
N ALA A 387 -12.15 -8.97 -26.79
CA ALA A 387 -11.68 -10.22 -27.44
C ALA A 387 -11.87 -10.16 -28.96
N TRP A 388 -13.04 -9.70 -29.39
CA TRP A 388 -13.33 -9.56 -30.81
C TRP A 388 -12.49 -8.47 -31.50
N VAL A 389 -12.27 -7.33 -30.85
CA VAL A 389 -11.36 -6.29 -31.37
C VAL A 389 -9.94 -6.86 -31.55
N ARG A 390 -9.43 -7.61 -30.55
CA ARG A 390 -8.14 -8.29 -30.64
C ARG A 390 -8.10 -9.25 -31.82
N GLN A 391 -9.16 -10.04 -32.02
CA GLN A 391 -9.27 -10.99 -33.12
C GLN A 391 -9.28 -10.31 -34.50
N ILE A 392 -10.06 -9.22 -34.67
CA ILE A 392 -10.06 -8.44 -35.91
C ILE A 392 -8.69 -7.87 -36.24
N MET A 393 -8.01 -7.35 -35.22
CA MET A 393 -6.74 -6.64 -35.37
C MET A 393 -5.56 -7.60 -35.53
N ALA A 394 -5.70 -8.89 -35.23
CA ALA A 394 -4.65 -9.89 -35.39
C ALA A 394 -4.12 -9.97 -36.83
N ASN A 395 -4.99 -9.75 -37.83
CA ASN A 395 -4.65 -9.81 -39.25
C ASN A 395 -4.82 -8.45 -39.98
N ARG A 396 -4.98 -7.35 -39.23
CA ARG A 396 -5.22 -6.01 -39.79
C ARG A 396 -4.41 -4.96 -39.06
N GLY A 397 -3.68 -4.15 -39.80
CA GLY A 397 -2.95 -3.01 -39.20
C GLY A 397 -3.87 -1.85 -38.79
N THR A 398 -5.02 -1.69 -39.46
CA THR A 398 -5.99 -0.62 -39.19
C THR A 398 -7.43 -1.05 -39.47
N TRP A 399 -8.36 -0.50 -38.69
CA TRP A 399 -9.80 -0.57 -38.93
C TRP A 399 -10.42 0.81 -38.69
N THR A 400 -11.36 1.25 -39.56
CA THR A 400 -12.07 2.52 -39.44
C THR A 400 -13.53 2.30 -39.81
N GLY A 401 -14.45 2.83 -39.00
CA GLY A 401 -15.89 2.73 -39.20
C GLY A 401 -16.69 3.34 -38.07
N SER A 402 -18.01 3.32 -38.16
CA SER A 402 -18.90 3.76 -37.09
C SER A 402 -19.07 2.66 -36.02
N ALA A 403 -19.60 3.05 -34.84
CA ALA A 403 -19.97 2.05 -33.82
C ALA A 403 -21.06 1.07 -34.32
N SER A 404 -21.92 1.51 -35.26
CA SER A 404 -22.92 0.65 -35.89
C SER A 404 -22.28 -0.39 -36.83
N ASP A 405 -21.25 -0.01 -37.57
CA ASP A 405 -20.53 -0.92 -38.46
C ASP A 405 -19.76 -1.96 -37.62
N LEU A 406 -19.12 -1.53 -36.53
CA LEU A 406 -18.43 -2.42 -35.61
C LEU A 406 -19.40 -3.41 -34.93
N LEU A 407 -20.58 -2.91 -34.50
CA LEU A 407 -21.61 -3.74 -33.88
C LEU A 407 -22.14 -4.80 -34.83
N ARG A 408 -22.40 -4.42 -36.09
CA ARG A 408 -22.92 -5.32 -37.13
C ARG A 408 -21.89 -6.39 -37.52
N ALA A 409 -20.63 -6.00 -37.66
CA ALA A 409 -19.56 -6.93 -37.98
C ALA A 409 -19.31 -7.96 -36.87
N GLY A 410 -19.47 -7.56 -35.58
CA GLY A 410 -19.34 -8.47 -34.44
C GLY A 410 -20.56 -9.35 -34.18
N ALA A 411 -21.78 -8.89 -34.52
CA ALA A 411 -22.99 -9.68 -34.32
C ALA A 411 -22.99 -10.97 -35.14
N ALA A 412 -22.33 -10.99 -36.28
CA ALA A 412 -22.16 -12.18 -37.13
C ALA A 412 -21.31 -13.27 -36.45
N LEU A 413 -20.39 -12.89 -35.56
CA LEU A 413 -19.53 -13.81 -34.80
C LEU A 413 -20.16 -14.22 -33.47
N ALA A 414 -20.95 -13.34 -32.85
CA ALA A 414 -21.65 -13.62 -31.59
C ALA A 414 -22.69 -14.78 -31.74
N GLY A 415 -23.21 -14.99 -32.94
CA GLY A 415 -24.06 -16.15 -33.28
C GLY A 415 -23.33 -17.50 -33.35
N ALA A 416 -21.97 -17.53 -33.34
CA ALA A 416 -21.16 -18.73 -33.47
C ALA A 416 -20.69 -19.33 -32.11
N GLY A 417 -21.21 -18.85 -30.98
CA GLY A 417 -20.94 -19.39 -29.65
C GLY A 417 -20.04 -18.50 -28.79
N LEU A 418 -20.64 -17.67 -27.95
CA LEU A 418 -19.94 -17.00 -26.84
C LEU A 418 -19.63 -18.03 -25.73
N PRO A 419 -18.46 -17.96 -25.07
CA PRO A 419 -18.18 -18.81 -23.91
C PRO A 419 -19.25 -18.66 -22.85
N SER A 420 -19.66 -19.77 -22.23
CA SER A 420 -20.62 -19.78 -21.12
C SER A 420 -20.08 -18.93 -19.97
N GLY A 421 -20.76 -17.84 -19.61
CA GLY A 421 -20.33 -16.89 -18.56
C GLY A 421 -19.76 -15.56 -19.07
N ALA A 422 -19.53 -15.41 -20.38
CA ALA A 422 -19.12 -14.11 -20.94
C ALA A 422 -20.25 -13.07 -20.86
N ALA A 423 -19.90 -11.79 -20.65
CA ALA A 423 -20.85 -10.69 -20.70
C ALA A 423 -21.56 -10.67 -22.09
N ALA A 424 -22.87 -10.49 -22.10
CA ALA A 424 -23.65 -10.49 -23.35
C ALA A 424 -23.11 -9.46 -24.36
N TRP A 425 -23.21 -9.79 -25.66
CA TRP A 425 -22.87 -8.87 -26.74
C TRP A 425 -23.71 -7.58 -26.66
N PRO A 426 -23.12 -6.39 -26.88
CA PRO A 426 -23.86 -5.13 -26.77
C PRO A 426 -25.03 -5.07 -27.75
N LYS A 427 -26.17 -4.54 -27.28
CA LYS A 427 -27.41 -4.43 -28.06
C LYS A 427 -27.50 -3.13 -28.85
N SER A 428 -26.62 -2.17 -28.58
CA SER A 428 -26.66 -0.86 -29.24
C SER A 428 -25.25 -0.31 -29.51
N PRO A 429 -25.11 0.57 -30.54
CA PRO A 429 -23.86 1.26 -30.83
C PRO A 429 -23.32 2.10 -29.66
N ARG A 430 -24.24 2.64 -28.82
CA ARG A 430 -23.88 3.41 -27.62
C ARG A 430 -23.24 2.52 -26.56
N GLU A 431 -23.81 1.35 -26.34
CA GLU A 431 -23.30 0.35 -25.39
C GLU A 431 -21.93 -0.18 -25.85
N LEU A 432 -21.79 -0.51 -27.15
CA LEU A 432 -20.52 -0.92 -27.75
C LEU A 432 -19.44 0.15 -27.55
N ALA A 433 -19.72 1.40 -27.90
CA ALA A 433 -18.77 2.48 -27.74
C ALA A 433 -18.39 2.72 -26.26
N GLY A 434 -19.33 2.51 -25.35
CA GLY A 434 -19.08 2.54 -23.90
C GLY A 434 -18.12 1.43 -23.43
N ARG A 435 -18.32 0.19 -23.91
CA ARG A 435 -17.41 -0.92 -23.62
C ARG A 435 -16.03 -0.71 -24.23
N LEU A 436 -15.93 -0.27 -25.48
CA LEU A 436 -14.66 0.05 -26.13
C LEU A 436 -13.87 1.13 -25.37
N ARG A 437 -14.52 2.16 -24.85
CA ARG A 437 -13.82 3.17 -24.05
C ARG A 437 -13.24 2.59 -22.75
N ARG A 438 -13.93 1.65 -22.12
CA ARG A 438 -13.41 0.94 -20.95
C ARG A 438 -12.26 -0.01 -21.32
N ALA A 439 -12.38 -0.72 -22.42
CA ALA A 439 -11.38 -1.66 -22.90
C ALA A 439 -10.15 -0.97 -23.53
N GLN A 440 -10.24 0.30 -23.92
CA GLN A 440 -9.19 1.05 -24.62
C GLN A 440 -7.83 1.01 -23.90
N THR A 441 -7.84 1.12 -22.57
CA THR A 441 -6.61 1.12 -21.77
C THR A 441 -5.90 -0.24 -21.83
N PHE A 442 -6.65 -1.32 -21.78
CA PHE A 442 -6.09 -2.68 -21.85
C PHE A 442 -5.61 -3.04 -23.24
N LEU A 443 -6.43 -2.75 -24.26
CA LEU A 443 -6.08 -3.01 -25.65
C LEU A 443 -4.81 -2.25 -26.06
N ARG A 444 -4.58 -1.05 -25.48
CA ARG A 444 -3.35 -0.28 -25.71
C ARG A 444 -2.10 -1.00 -25.20
N VAL A 445 -2.17 -1.74 -24.10
CA VAL A 445 -1.04 -2.52 -23.57
C VAL A 445 -0.65 -3.64 -24.55
N LEU A 446 -1.62 -4.16 -25.34
CA LEU A 446 -1.36 -5.11 -26.42
C LEU A 446 -1.05 -4.44 -27.77
N GLY A 447 -0.71 -3.14 -27.78
CA GLY A 447 -0.41 -2.41 -29.00
C GLY A 447 -1.65 -2.03 -29.84
N ILE A 448 -2.88 -2.22 -29.35
CA ILE A 448 -4.11 -1.88 -30.06
C ILE A 448 -4.64 -0.52 -29.58
N HIS A 449 -4.49 0.48 -30.42
CA HIS A 449 -4.89 1.85 -30.12
C HIS A 449 -6.27 2.17 -30.71
N ILE A 450 -7.18 2.69 -29.90
CA ILE A 450 -8.53 3.08 -30.30
C ILE A 450 -8.66 4.60 -30.17
N ALA A 451 -9.10 5.25 -31.26
CA ALA A 451 -9.39 6.68 -31.29
C ALA A 451 -10.85 6.92 -31.70
N PHE A 452 -11.52 7.82 -30.98
CA PHE A 452 -12.89 8.25 -31.29
C PHE A 452 -12.83 9.65 -31.91
N GLY A 453 -13.43 9.82 -33.07
CA GLY A 453 -13.44 11.09 -33.81
C GLY A 453 -14.76 11.38 -34.47
N ARG A 454 -14.79 12.48 -35.22
CA ARG A 454 -15.88 12.85 -36.12
C ARG A 454 -15.28 13.16 -37.47
N GLU A 455 -15.93 12.73 -38.57
CA GLU A 455 -15.50 12.92 -39.93
C GLU A 455 -16.64 13.50 -40.81
N GLY A 456 -16.22 14.20 -41.87
CA GLY A 456 -17.12 14.82 -42.85
C GLY A 456 -17.87 16.04 -42.34
N ARG A 457 -18.53 16.78 -43.26
CA ARG A 457 -19.33 17.98 -42.94
C ARG A 457 -20.54 17.68 -42.03
N ALA A 458 -21.02 16.43 -42.05
CA ALA A 458 -22.12 15.96 -41.21
C ALA A 458 -21.70 15.58 -39.80
N GLY A 459 -20.40 15.62 -39.47
CA GLY A 459 -19.87 15.27 -38.15
C GLY A 459 -20.10 13.82 -37.74
N THR A 460 -20.06 12.88 -38.69
CA THR A 460 -20.30 11.45 -38.46
C THR A 460 -19.27 10.91 -37.44
N ARG A 461 -19.74 10.22 -36.37
CA ARG A 461 -18.89 9.62 -35.36
C ARG A 461 -18.15 8.40 -35.92
N VAL A 462 -16.83 8.40 -35.85
CA VAL A 462 -15.95 7.37 -36.37
C VAL A 462 -15.05 6.82 -35.26
N ILE A 463 -14.83 5.51 -35.30
CA ILE A 463 -13.87 4.79 -34.45
C ILE A 463 -12.72 4.35 -35.35
N ARG A 464 -11.51 4.69 -34.96
CA ARG A 464 -10.28 4.23 -35.63
C ARG A 464 -9.54 3.32 -34.67
N ILE A 465 -9.20 2.13 -35.15
CA ILE A 465 -8.42 1.14 -34.40
C ILE A 465 -7.13 0.88 -35.20
N ARG A 466 -5.98 0.95 -34.54
CA ARG A 466 -4.67 0.74 -35.15
C ARG A 466 -3.84 -0.18 -34.30
N THR A 467 -3.12 -1.12 -34.92
CA THR A 467 -2.08 -1.90 -34.27
C THR A 467 -0.75 -1.17 -34.42
N MET A 468 -0.08 -0.91 -33.30
CA MET A 468 1.28 -0.38 -33.25
C MET A 468 2.22 -1.48 -32.74
N PRO A 469 3.46 -1.54 -33.19
CA PRO A 469 4.43 -2.49 -32.63
C PRO A 469 4.57 -2.24 -31.12
N GLU A 470 4.70 -3.31 -30.33
CA GLU A 470 5.00 -3.22 -28.92
C GLU A 470 6.32 -2.46 -28.74
N ASN A 471 6.34 -1.44 -27.86
CA ASN A 471 7.58 -0.84 -27.41
C ASN A 471 8.37 -1.93 -26.68
N THR A 472 9.51 -2.28 -27.23
CA THR A 472 10.41 -3.29 -26.68
C THR A 472 10.89 -2.85 -25.31
N VAL A 473 10.87 -3.78 -24.38
CA VAL A 473 11.27 -3.73 -22.97
C VAL A 473 12.39 -2.71 -22.69
N SER A 474 12.08 -1.73 -21.86
CA SER A 474 13.05 -0.78 -21.29
C SER A 474 14.06 -1.50 -20.40
N THR A 475 15.33 -1.26 -20.65
CA THR A 475 16.45 -1.81 -19.87
C THR A 475 16.55 -1.08 -18.55
N VAL A 476 16.71 -1.78 -17.44
CA VAL A 476 16.99 -1.20 -16.13
C VAL A 476 18.45 -0.78 -16.10
N SER A 477 18.72 0.53 -16.05
CA SER A 477 20.08 1.05 -15.83
C SER A 477 20.26 1.39 -14.35
N ILE A 478 21.16 0.67 -13.69
CA ILE A 478 21.63 1.00 -12.34
C ILE A 478 22.84 1.92 -12.53
N VAL A 479 22.69 3.21 -12.31
CA VAL A 479 23.83 4.13 -12.25
C VAL A 479 24.47 3.96 -10.87
N ARG A 480 25.62 3.32 -10.83
CA ARG A 480 26.49 3.34 -9.66
C ARG A 480 27.37 4.59 -9.79
N ASP A 481 27.15 5.58 -8.96
CA ASP A 481 28.12 6.65 -8.71
C ASP A 481 29.32 6.05 -7.97
N ASN A 482 30.28 5.55 -8.75
CA ASN A 482 31.64 5.31 -8.30
C ASN A 482 32.55 6.15 -9.20
N ASP A 483 32.88 7.35 -8.78
CA ASP A 483 34.13 7.99 -9.14
C ASP A 483 34.43 9.17 -8.19
N HIS A 484 34.98 8.83 -7.05
CA HIS A 484 35.96 9.69 -6.39
C HIS A 484 37.35 9.20 -6.81
N ASP A 485 37.80 9.59 -7.99
CA ASP A 485 39.19 9.44 -8.34
C ASP A 485 39.85 10.83 -8.36
N HIS A 486 40.68 11.02 -7.37
CA HIS A 486 41.64 12.12 -7.29
C HIS A 486 42.59 12.07 -8.49
N ARG A 487 42.46 13.01 -9.43
CA ARG A 487 43.56 13.41 -10.28
C ARG A 487 43.80 14.92 -10.22
N SER A 488 44.83 15.24 -9.48
CA SER A 488 45.59 16.47 -9.61
C SER A 488 45.97 16.72 -11.08
N SER A 489 45.55 17.85 -11.65
CA SER A 489 46.23 18.43 -12.81
C SER A 489 46.24 19.96 -12.69
N GLN A 490 47.46 20.47 -12.71
CA GLN A 490 47.85 21.87 -12.69
C GLN A 490 47.23 22.66 -13.85
N PRO A 491 47.03 24.00 -13.68
CA PRO A 491 46.58 24.86 -14.78
C PRO A 491 47.74 25.26 -15.68
N PRO A 492 47.54 25.48 -16.98
CA PRO A 492 48.56 26.06 -17.87
C PRO A 492 48.66 27.58 -17.72
N ARG A 493 49.91 28.06 -17.69
CA ARG A 493 50.32 29.49 -17.68
C ARG A 493 50.10 30.16 -19.04
N GLY A 494 49.62 31.39 -18.99
CA GLY A 494 49.68 32.61 -19.65
C GLY A 494 49.73 32.74 -21.18
N PRO A 495 49.67 33.95 -21.77
CA PRO A 495 50.39 35.14 -21.33
C PRO A 495 49.63 36.49 -21.33
N LEU A 496 50.28 37.42 -20.67
CA LEU A 496 50.25 38.88 -20.57
C LEU A 496 49.68 39.71 -21.74
N GLY A 497 48.91 40.78 -21.37
CA GLY A 497 48.70 41.93 -22.27
C GLY A 497 47.77 43.00 -21.66
N ALA A 498 48.38 43.95 -20.93
CA ALA A 498 48.23 45.42 -20.89
C ALA A 498 46.80 46.06 -20.71
N ALA A 499 46.55 46.64 -19.56
CA ALA A 499 46.61 48.10 -19.20
C ALA A 499 45.46 49.01 -19.71
N ARG A 500 44.86 49.65 -18.74
CA ARG A 500 44.44 51.05 -18.53
C ARG A 500 42.97 51.08 -18.04
N ASP A 501 42.76 51.52 -16.84
CA ASP A 501 42.79 52.83 -16.17
C ASP A 501 41.47 53.60 -16.35
N ASP A 502 40.99 54.00 -15.26
CA ASP A 502 40.29 55.22 -14.85
C ASP A 502 38.89 55.05 -14.20
N SER A 503 38.94 55.18 -12.89
CA SER A 503 38.27 56.18 -12.04
C SER A 503 36.77 56.52 -12.28
N HIS A 504 35.93 56.33 -11.30
CA HIS A 504 35.39 57.39 -10.43
C HIS A 504 34.24 56.84 -9.54
N ARG A 505 34.39 57.02 -8.28
CA ARG A 505 33.34 57.20 -7.26
C ARG A 505 32.97 58.70 -7.24
N PRO A 506 32.02 59.24 -6.49
CA PRO A 506 30.98 58.69 -5.60
C PRO A 506 29.66 59.49 -5.62
N GLY A 507 28.78 59.18 -4.65
CA GLY A 507 27.76 60.12 -4.12
C GLY A 507 26.35 59.51 -4.13
N SER A 508 25.80 59.20 -3.05
CA SER A 508 25.24 59.85 -1.85
C SER A 508 23.78 60.24 -1.99
N THR A 509 23.08 59.91 -0.90
CA THR A 509 21.88 60.55 -0.30
C THR A 509 20.54 60.14 -0.86
N ALA A 510 19.72 59.53 -0.04
CA ALA A 510 18.92 59.98 1.11
C ALA A 510 17.51 60.35 0.74
N ALA A 511 16.62 59.78 1.56
CA ALA A 511 15.41 60.33 2.18
C ALA A 511 14.21 60.56 1.21
N ASP A 512 13.08 60.19 1.60
CA ASP A 512 12.08 60.53 2.54
C ASP A 512 10.67 60.22 2.05
N ASP A 513 9.86 59.85 3.02
CA ASP A 513 8.47 60.25 3.30
C ASP A 513 7.31 59.64 2.47
N ALA A 514 6.52 58.96 3.13
CA ALA A 514 5.35 59.27 3.98
C ALA A 514 3.99 59.04 3.36
N ASP A 515 3.14 58.51 4.22
CA ASP A 515 1.66 58.69 4.30
C ASP A 515 0.79 57.94 3.28
N GLY A 516 -0.21 57.27 3.73
CA GLY A 516 -1.35 57.48 4.53
C GLY A 516 -2.37 56.39 4.35
N ALA A 517 -2.80 55.92 5.42
CA ALA A 517 -4.13 55.92 6.02
C ALA A 517 -5.30 55.21 5.34
N ASP A 518 -5.90 54.39 6.19
CA ASP A 518 -7.37 54.24 6.43
C ASP A 518 -8.24 53.43 5.45
N ALA A 519 -8.91 52.42 5.87
CA ALA A 519 -10.13 52.36 6.66
C ALA A 519 -10.77 50.96 6.61
N LYS A 520 -11.01 50.42 7.78
CA LYS A 520 -12.26 49.82 8.31
C LYS A 520 -13.35 49.44 7.32
N ALA A 521 -13.84 48.23 7.45
CA ALA A 521 -15.21 47.97 7.91
C ALA A 521 -15.49 46.50 8.13
N ALA A 522 -15.95 46.24 9.29
CA ALA A 522 -16.66 45.05 9.76
C ALA A 522 -17.99 44.86 9.04
N LEU A 523 -18.49 43.65 8.96
CA LEU A 523 -19.91 43.38 9.19
C LEU A 523 -20.11 41.87 9.47
N GLU A 524 -20.66 41.68 10.63
CA GLU A 524 -21.34 40.55 11.23
C GLU A 524 -22.55 40.01 10.45
N TYR A 525 -23.01 38.85 10.97
CA TYR A 525 -24.34 38.20 10.88
C TYR A 525 -24.55 37.26 9.68
N ARG A 526 -24.78 35.98 9.87
CA ARG A 526 -25.64 35.13 10.71
C ARG A 526 -25.18 33.68 10.68
#